data_963cb9a8cd865d91db9ffd8748ec2115
#
_entry.id   963cb9a8cd865d91db9ffd8748ec2115
#
_cell.length_a   1.000
_cell.length_b   1.000
_cell.length_c   1.000
_cell.angle_alpha   90.00
_cell.angle_beta   90.00
_cell.angle_gamma   90.00
#
_symmetry.space_group_name_H-M   'P 1'
#
loop_
_entity.id
_entity.type
_entity.pdbx_description
1 polymer ?
#
loop_
_entity_poly.entity_id
_entity_poly.type
_entity_poly.pdbx_seq_one_letter_code
_entity_poly.pdbx_strand_id
1 'polypeptide(L)'
;MSDTLCNEKKKPYTFSEDGNSCIITETRTPRYWYNYLWNENHYCAQISQTGHGRSYYLSEKADMCMMNQDDARYIYLRDEKSKECWNIGEGPLNTEVENYQCVHSIGSSRIQSSYQNIASSWRLFVPEEGYQEVWTLKIKNTGERQRHLSIFSAVSFYLEGFSYPRYYEMYRCMETDYDEKLKGVYCRSAHPFAPHKRYNAFLAASEPAYAYDGNLEAFCGTTSTITRLDASASALFQRPDIVVKGKDCTNSKAALFILGGVLQHKIVLQPGEEKELQFVFGISESLEEARAVSEKFSNSAAVEKELEKAETHYLEKYRSLTVETPDEKSIT
;
A
#
# COMPACT_ATOMS: atom_id res chain seq x y z
N MET A 1 2.59 24.84 48.02
CA MET A 1 3.50 24.97 46.85
C MET A 1 3.76 23.56 46.36
N SER A 2 2.99 23.11 45.39
CA SER A 2 3.19 21.82 44.73
C SER A 2 3.52 22.15 43.29
N ASP A 3 4.81 22.05 42.98
CA ASP A 3 5.29 22.09 41.59
C ASP A 3 4.72 20.87 40.86
N THR A 4 3.67 21.11 40.08
CA THR A 4 3.16 20.15 39.12
C THR A 4 4.15 20.14 37.96
N LEU A 5 5.13 19.23 37.99
CA LEU A 5 5.96 18.89 36.86
C LEU A 5 5.03 18.45 35.73
N CYS A 6 4.78 19.37 34.83
CA CYS A 6 4.17 19.06 33.54
C CYS A 6 5.20 18.21 32.77
N ASN A 7 5.05 16.89 32.83
CA ASN A 7 5.81 16.01 31.98
C ASN A 7 5.44 16.37 30.52
N GLU A 8 6.26 17.13 29.83
CA GLU A 8 6.10 17.34 28.40
C GLU A 8 6.17 15.96 27.74
N LYS A 9 5.02 15.42 27.40
CA LYS A 9 4.96 14.19 26.60
C LYS A 9 5.72 14.47 25.31
N LYS A 10 6.79 13.70 25.09
CA LYS A 10 7.56 13.74 23.86
C LYS A 10 6.61 13.68 22.67
N LYS A 11 6.67 14.65 21.78
CA LYS A 11 5.82 14.65 20.58
C LYS A 11 6.15 13.41 19.74
N PRO A 12 5.16 12.68 19.23
CA PRO A 12 5.38 11.48 18.41
C PRO A 12 5.86 11.80 17.00
N TYR A 13 6.15 13.05 16.70
CA TYR A 13 6.61 13.52 15.41
C TYR A 13 7.58 14.69 15.52
N THR A 14 8.36 14.88 14.46
CA THR A 14 9.20 16.05 14.20
C THR A 14 9.10 16.43 12.73
N PHE A 15 9.45 17.67 12.39
CA PHE A 15 9.65 18.06 10.99
C PHE A 15 11.13 18.02 10.63
N SER A 16 11.42 17.80 9.33
CA SER A 16 12.76 17.98 8.79
C SER A 16 13.18 19.45 8.87
N GLU A 17 14.49 19.72 8.84
CA GLU A 17 15.02 21.08 8.91
C GLU A 17 14.53 22.00 7.79
N ASP A 18 14.28 21.44 6.61
CA ASP A 18 13.74 22.15 5.44
C ASP A 18 12.20 22.26 5.44
N GLY A 19 11.51 21.69 6.44
CA GLY A 19 10.06 21.67 6.57
C GLY A 19 9.33 20.75 5.58
N ASN A 20 10.03 20.05 4.68
CA ASN A 20 9.44 19.29 3.61
C ASN A 20 8.96 17.89 4.03
N SER A 21 9.26 17.45 5.25
CA SER A 21 8.92 16.12 5.74
C SER A 21 8.43 16.15 7.18
N CYS A 22 7.39 15.35 7.46
CA CYS A 22 6.94 15.01 8.81
C CYS A 22 7.46 13.62 9.17
N ILE A 23 8.25 13.54 10.23
CA ILE A 23 8.89 12.31 10.72
C ILE A 23 8.12 11.82 11.95
N ILE A 24 7.45 10.70 11.83
CA ILE A 24 6.61 10.09 12.86
C ILE A 24 7.38 8.89 13.44
N THR A 25 7.52 8.85 14.77
CA THR A 25 8.32 7.84 15.48
C THR A 25 7.49 6.87 16.32
N GLU A 26 6.17 6.98 16.27
CA GLU A 26 5.25 6.09 16.97
C GLU A 26 4.24 5.49 16.01
N THR A 27 4.04 4.18 16.08
CA THR A 27 3.04 3.46 15.27
C THR A 27 1.61 3.84 15.68
N ARG A 28 1.40 4.03 17.00
CA ARG A 28 0.09 4.32 17.60
C ARG A 28 -0.05 5.80 17.89
N THR A 29 -0.68 6.51 16.98
CA THR A 29 -1.10 7.89 17.14
C THR A 29 -2.59 7.95 17.54
N PRO A 30 -3.10 9.07 18.10
CA PRO A 30 -4.51 9.18 18.49
C PRO A 30 -5.51 8.96 17.34
N ARG A 31 -5.08 9.17 16.12
CA ARG A 31 -5.74 8.86 14.86
C ARG A 31 -4.69 8.61 13.81
N TYR A 32 -5.04 8.00 12.68
CA TYR A 32 -4.11 7.87 11.56
C TYR A 32 -3.77 9.23 10.97
N TRP A 33 -2.50 9.44 10.71
CA TRP A 33 -1.98 10.62 10.02
C TRP A 33 -1.64 10.22 8.59
N TYR A 34 -2.28 10.89 7.64
CA TYR A 34 -2.21 10.53 6.24
C TYR A 34 -1.41 11.55 5.44
N ASN A 35 -0.57 11.06 4.55
CA ASN A 35 -0.07 11.80 3.41
C ASN A 35 -0.97 11.52 2.20
N TYR A 36 -1.25 12.54 1.41
CA TYR A 36 -2.05 12.44 0.19
C TYR A 36 -1.13 12.68 -1.00
N LEU A 37 -0.79 11.61 -1.72
CA LEU A 37 0.04 11.64 -2.91
C LEU A 37 -0.87 11.61 -4.13
N TRP A 38 -0.78 12.59 -4.99
CA TRP A 38 -1.69 12.76 -6.14
C TRP A 38 -0.93 13.23 -7.37
N ASN A 39 -1.55 13.19 -8.55
CA ASN A 39 -0.98 13.71 -9.80
C ASN A 39 -2.00 14.45 -10.64
N GLU A 40 -1.55 15.04 -11.75
CA GLU A 40 -2.40 15.80 -12.65
C GLU A 40 -3.46 14.96 -13.38
N ASN A 41 -3.29 13.65 -13.42
CA ASN A 41 -4.30 12.73 -13.93
C ASN A 41 -5.41 12.43 -12.91
N HIS A 42 -5.45 13.17 -11.80
CA HIS A 42 -6.44 13.01 -10.73
C HIS A 42 -6.42 11.65 -10.04
N TYR A 43 -5.29 10.97 -10.05
CA TYR A 43 -5.04 9.82 -9.19
C TYR A 43 -4.54 10.30 -7.83
N CYS A 44 -5.03 9.70 -6.76
CA CYS A 44 -4.63 10.02 -5.40
C CYS A 44 -4.47 8.76 -4.57
N ALA A 45 -3.33 8.62 -3.89
CA ALA A 45 -3.07 7.60 -2.89
C ALA A 45 -3.01 8.25 -1.49
N GLN A 46 -3.88 7.80 -0.60
CA GLN A 46 -3.87 8.15 0.81
C GLN A 46 -2.98 7.15 1.55
N ILE A 47 -1.93 7.62 2.20
CA ILE A 47 -0.94 6.78 2.89
C ILE A 47 -0.89 7.15 4.37
N SER A 48 -1.27 6.23 5.25
CA SER A 48 -1.14 6.43 6.69
C SER A 48 0.30 6.22 7.17
N GLN A 49 0.59 6.59 8.41
CA GLN A 49 1.90 6.34 9.01
C GLN A 49 2.26 4.84 9.08
N THR A 50 1.31 3.92 8.95
CA THR A 50 1.56 2.47 8.92
C THR A 50 1.49 1.88 7.51
N GLY A 51 1.29 2.73 6.48
CA GLY A 51 1.33 2.35 5.06
C GLY A 51 -0.02 1.98 4.45
N HIS A 52 -1.03 1.68 5.27
CA HIS A 52 -2.36 1.42 4.74
C HIS A 52 -3.06 2.72 4.29
N GLY A 53 -4.12 2.60 3.53
CA GLY A 53 -4.90 3.73 3.03
C GLY A 53 -5.63 3.40 1.76
N ARG A 54 -6.28 4.39 1.19
CA ARG A 54 -7.15 4.27 0.02
C ARG A 54 -6.49 4.88 -1.20
N SER A 55 -6.92 4.41 -2.36
CA SER A 55 -6.51 4.98 -3.64
C SER A 55 -7.74 5.35 -4.44
N TYR A 56 -7.69 6.53 -5.05
CA TYR A 56 -8.79 7.15 -5.74
C TYR A 56 -8.37 7.59 -7.14
N TYR A 57 -9.32 7.55 -8.04
CA TYR A 57 -9.27 8.22 -9.33
C TYR A 57 -10.48 9.11 -9.49
N LEU A 58 -10.29 10.36 -9.86
CA LEU A 58 -11.35 11.30 -10.17
C LEU A 58 -11.40 11.50 -11.69
N SER A 59 -12.48 11.07 -12.33
CA SER A 59 -12.66 11.28 -13.76
C SER A 59 -12.94 12.75 -14.09
N GLU A 60 -12.76 13.13 -15.36
CA GLU A 60 -13.11 14.47 -15.86
C GLU A 60 -14.57 14.89 -15.60
N LYS A 61 -15.46 13.91 -15.41
CA LYS A 61 -16.87 14.13 -15.08
C LYS A 61 -17.14 14.20 -13.58
N ALA A 62 -16.11 14.36 -12.77
CA ALA A 62 -16.17 14.35 -11.30
C ALA A 62 -16.73 13.05 -10.69
N ASP A 63 -16.67 11.94 -11.41
CA ASP A 63 -16.95 10.63 -10.85
C ASP A 63 -15.71 10.11 -10.12
N MET A 64 -15.81 9.94 -8.81
CA MET A 64 -14.73 9.37 -8.03
C MET A 64 -14.81 7.85 -8.02
N CYS A 65 -13.75 7.19 -8.49
CA CYS A 65 -13.57 5.75 -8.42
C CYS A 65 -12.64 5.41 -7.27
N MET A 66 -13.12 4.70 -6.28
CA MET A 66 -12.31 4.13 -5.21
C MET A 66 -11.75 2.79 -5.67
N MET A 67 -10.42 2.65 -5.68
CA MET A 67 -9.76 1.48 -6.25
C MET A 67 -9.61 0.33 -5.27
N ASN A 68 -9.45 0.65 -3.98
CA ASN A 68 -9.40 -0.32 -2.89
C ASN A 68 -10.34 0.12 -1.78
N GLN A 69 -10.96 -0.85 -1.12
CA GLN A 69 -11.91 -0.62 -0.03
C GLN A 69 -11.18 -0.52 1.31
N ASP A 70 -11.68 0.35 2.19
CA ASP A 70 -11.39 0.37 3.63
C ASP A 70 -9.91 0.21 4.01
N ASP A 71 -9.06 1.09 3.46
CA ASP A 71 -7.63 1.14 3.79
C ASP A 71 -6.84 -0.14 3.46
N ALA A 72 -7.33 -0.96 2.53
CA ALA A 72 -6.78 -2.27 2.21
C ALA A 72 -5.56 -2.22 1.28
N ARG A 73 -4.43 -1.81 1.82
CA ARG A 73 -3.08 -1.89 1.23
C ARG A 73 -2.11 -2.35 2.31
N TYR A 74 -1.56 -3.55 2.17
CA TYR A 74 -0.73 -4.16 3.20
C TYR A 74 0.48 -4.89 2.64
N ILE A 75 1.58 -4.85 3.41
CA ILE A 75 2.73 -5.74 3.25
C ILE A 75 2.84 -6.57 4.55
N TYR A 76 2.81 -7.89 4.41
CA TYR A 76 3.09 -8.82 5.50
C TYR A 76 4.42 -9.50 5.25
N LEU A 77 5.14 -9.72 6.32
CA LEU A 77 6.38 -10.48 6.35
C LEU A 77 6.20 -11.69 7.27
N ARG A 78 6.75 -12.82 6.86
CA ARG A 78 6.74 -14.05 7.66
C ARG A 78 8.09 -14.76 7.57
N ASP A 79 8.67 -15.08 8.70
CA ASP A 79 9.80 -15.99 8.74
C ASP A 79 9.32 -17.45 8.54
N GLU A 80 9.87 -18.13 7.54
CA GLU A 80 9.41 -19.48 7.18
C GLU A 80 9.82 -20.55 8.20
N LYS A 81 10.85 -20.28 9.01
CA LYS A 81 11.33 -21.21 10.02
C LYS A 81 10.56 -21.08 11.34
N SER A 82 10.43 -19.88 11.87
CA SER A 82 9.72 -19.61 13.13
C SER A 82 8.20 -19.48 12.95
N LYS A 83 7.75 -19.20 11.72
CA LYS A 83 6.37 -18.86 11.37
C LYS A 83 5.85 -17.56 12.01
N GLU A 84 6.72 -16.80 12.62
CA GLU A 84 6.39 -15.46 13.10
C GLU A 84 6.12 -14.52 11.94
N CYS A 85 5.12 -13.66 12.11
CA CYS A 85 4.68 -12.73 11.09
C CYS A 85 4.50 -11.34 11.66
N TRP A 86 4.79 -10.32 10.84
CA TRP A 86 4.72 -8.92 11.20
C TRP A 86 4.40 -8.04 10.01
N ASN A 87 4.08 -6.77 10.27
CA ASN A 87 3.97 -5.71 9.29
C ASN A 87 5.04 -4.65 9.56
N ILE A 88 5.47 -3.92 8.55
CA ILE A 88 6.49 -2.87 8.69
C ILE A 88 6.01 -1.76 9.62
N GLY A 89 4.73 -1.37 9.53
CA GLY A 89 4.10 -0.35 10.37
C GLY A 89 3.34 -0.91 11.59
N GLU A 90 3.65 -2.12 12.08
CA GLU A 90 2.98 -2.82 13.18
C GLU A 90 1.56 -3.34 12.81
N GLY A 91 0.69 -2.49 12.29
CA GLY A 91 -0.65 -2.88 11.88
C GLY A 91 -0.68 -3.53 10.48
N PRO A 92 -1.64 -4.45 10.23
CA PRO A 92 -2.76 -4.80 11.08
C PRO A 92 -2.52 -6.00 12.03
N LEU A 93 -1.38 -6.69 11.94
CA LEU A 93 -1.10 -7.86 12.81
C LEU A 93 -0.87 -7.47 14.27
N ASN A 94 -0.56 -6.20 14.54
CA ASN A 94 -0.21 -5.64 15.85
C ASN A 94 1.01 -6.34 16.49
N THR A 95 1.95 -6.78 15.67
CA THR A 95 3.24 -7.28 16.13
C THR A 95 4.14 -6.09 16.40
N GLU A 96 4.58 -5.91 17.63
CA GLU A 96 5.48 -4.83 18.02
C GLU A 96 6.78 -4.90 17.24
N VAL A 97 7.19 -3.77 16.67
CA VAL A 97 8.40 -3.62 15.85
C VAL A 97 9.38 -2.65 16.49
N GLU A 98 10.64 -2.77 16.14
CA GLU A 98 11.73 -1.93 16.64
C GLU A 98 12.11 -0.88 15.60
N ASN A 99 12.70 0.24 16.04
CA ASN A 99 13.25 1.28 15.16
C ASN A 99 12.24 1.82 14.14
N TYR A 100 10.97 1.87 14.56
CA TYR A 100 9.91 2.36 13.68
C TYR A 100 10.09 3.85 13.37
N GLN A 101 9.92 4.17 12.10
CA GLN A 101 9.84 5.54 11.60
C GLN A 101 8.96 5.58 10.36
N CYS A 102 8.06 6.56 10.30
CA CYS A 102 7.38 6.95 9.07
C CYS A 102 7.80 8.36 8.69
N VAL A 103 8.19 8.55 7.44
CA VAL A 103 8.54 9.85 6.87
C VAL A 103 7.51 10.16 5.79
N HIS A 104 6.63 11.11 6.06
CA HIS A 104 5.73 11.69 5.09
C HIS A 104 6.40 12.92 4.48
N SER A 105 6.87 12.78 3.26
CA SER A 105 7.53 13.83 2.49
C SER A 105 6.60 14.41 1.43
N ILE A 106 6.96 15.54 0.89
CA ILE A 106 6.34 16.06 -0.34
C ILE A 106 6.66 15.08 -1.46
N GLY A 107 5.61 14.45 -2.04
CA GLY A 107 5.73 13.51 -3.16
C GLY A 107 5.97 12.05 -2.80
N SER A 108 6.31 11.71 -1.55
CA SER A 108 6.50 10.32 -1.14
C SER A 108 6.18 10.05 0.33
N SER A 109 5.99 8.78 0.67
CA SER A 109 5.91 8.29 2.05
C SER A 109 6.81 7.09 2.22
N ARG A 110 7.55 7.01 3.33
CA ARG A 110 8.41 5.86 3.63
C ARG A 110 8.18 5.40 5.06
N ILE A 111 7.86 4.14 5.21
CA ILE A 111 7.70 3.45 6.49
C ILE A 111 8.86 2.47 6.65
N GLN A 112 9.51 2.51 7.79
CA GLN A 112 10.63 1.62 8.08
C GLN A 112 10.58 1.11 9.50
N SER A 113 11.07 -0.09 9.72
CA SER A 113 11.19 -0.73 11.03
C SER A 113 12.12 -1.92 10.99
N SER A 114 12.38 -2.50 12.15
CA SER A 114 13.10 -3.75 12.30
C SER A 114 12.28 -4.74 13.11
N TYR A 115 12.40 -6.02 12.79
CA TYR A 115 11.86 -7.12 13.58
C TYR A 115 12.81 -8.30 13.53
N GLN A 116 13.29 -8.77 14.70
CA GLN A 116 14.20 -9.91 14.81
C GLN A 116 15.37 -9.89 13.81
N ASN A 117 16.10 -8.79 13.77
CA ASN A 117 17.23 -8.55 12.84
C ASN A 117 16.85 -8.56 11.35
N ILE A 118 15.59 -8.34 11.01
CA ILE A 118 15.18 -8.01 9.66
C ILE A 118 14.80 -6.53 9.64
N ALA A 119 15.62 -5.72 8.98
CA ALA A 119 15.30 -4.33 8.71
C ALA A 119 14.47 -4.24 7.42
N SER A 120 13.39 -3.47 7.46
CA SER A 120 12.46 -3.32 6.34
C SER A 120 12.16 -1.85 6.09
N SER A 121 12.06 -1.47 4.83
CA SER A 121 11.66 -0.14 4.40
C SER A 121 10.68 -0.25 3.23
N TRP A 122 9.55 0.40 3.36
CA TRP A 122 8.49 0.45 2.34
C TRP A 122 8.25 1.90 1.96
N ARG A 123 8.63 2.27 0.73
CA ARG A 123 8.42 3.62 0.17
C ARG A 123 7.31 3.56 -0.86
N LEU A 124 6.44 4.56 -0.83
CA LEU A 124 5.30 4.71 -1.73
C LEU A 124 5.32 6.10 -2.35
N PHE A 125 5.02 6.20 -3.64
CA PHE A 125 4.81 7.46 -4.33
C PHE A 125 3.81 7.30 -5.47
N VAL A 126 3.28 8.42 -5.95
CA VAL A 126 2.44 8.50 -7.14
C VAL A 126 3.24 9.18 -8.22
N PRO A 127 3.50 8.53 -9.37
CA PRO A 127 4.17 9.15 -10.51
C PRO A 127 3.42 10.37 -11.03
N GLU A 128 4.11 11.31 -11.66
CA GLU A 128 3.52 12.50 -12.25
C GLU A 128 2.41 12.18 -13.27
N GLU A 129 2.57 11.06 -13.99
CA GLU A 129 1.64 10.61 -15.00
C GLU A 129 1.09 9.21 -14.71
N GLY A 130 -0.13 8.96 -15.21
CA GLY A 130 -0.81 7.67 -15.14
C GLY A 130 -1.71 7.53 -13.91
N TYR A 131 -2.23 6.32 -13.71
CA TYR A 131 -3.27 6.02 -12.72
C TYR A 131 -2.81 4.91 -11.77
N GLN A 132 -1.62 5.09 -11.20
CA GLN A 132 -1.00 4.09 -10.33
C GLN A 132 -0.17 4.72 -9.22
N GLU A 133 0.07 3.94 -8.21
CA GLU A 133 1.09 4.16 -7.19
C GLU A 133 2.19 3.11 -7.32
N VAL A 134 3.40 3.48 -6.95
CA VAL A 134 4.59 2.63 -7.01
C VAL A 134 5.14 2.44 -5.61
N TRP A 135 5.43 1.18 -5.26
CA TRP A 135 6.00 0.82 -3.97
C TRP A 135 7.38 0.22 -4.15
N THR A 136 8.32 0.69 -3.37
CA THR A 136 9.65 0.08 -3.24
C THR A 136 9.76 -0.55 -1.88
N LEU A 137 9.95 -1.86 -1.83
CA LEU A 137 10.16 -2.63 -0.61
C LEU A 137 11.62 -3.09 -0.55
N LYS A 138 12.34 -2.66 0.50
CA LYS A 138 13.70 -3.13 0.82
C LYS A 138 13.66 -3.95 2.09
N ILE A 139 14.30 -5.11 2.07
CA ILE A 139 14.38 -6.01 3.22
C ILE A 139 15.83 -6.45 3.37
N LYS A 140 16.41 -6.21 4.53
CA LYS A 140 17.80 -6.52 4.85
C LYS A 140 17.90 -7.43 6.05
N ASN A 141 18.70 -8.48 5.93
CA ASN A 141 19.07 -9.32 7.05
C ASN A 141 20.25 -8.68 7.80
N THR A 142 20.00 -8.10 8.96
CA THR A 142 21.02 -7.47 9.82
C THR A 142 21.60 -8.45 10.86
N GLY A 143 21.11 -9.70 10.87
CA GLY A 143 21.57 -10.75 11.77
C GLY A 143 22.72 -11.57 11.21
N GLU A 144 23.15 -12.56 11.98
CA GLU A 144 24.28 -13.43 11.65
C GLU A 144 23.88 -14.77 11.00
N ARG A 145 22.56 -15.00 10.80
CA ARG A 145 22.04 -16.26 10.27
C ARG A 145 21.27 -16.00 8.98
N GLN A 146 21.35 -16.96 8.06
CA GLN A 146 20.50 -16.98 6.88
C GLN A 146 19.01 -16.98 7.27
N ARG A 147 18.21 -16.19 6.60
CA ARG A 147 16.76 -16.05 6.82
C ARG A 147 16.00 -16.46 5.56
N HIS A 148 14.91 -17.19 5.76
CA HIS A 148 13.95 -17.54 4.71
C HIS A 148 12.65 -16.84 5.02
N LEU A 149 12.24 -15.92 4.15
CA LEU A 149 11.08 -15.06 4.37
C LEU A 149 10.05 -15.23 3.26
N SER A 150 8.77 -15.17 3.63
CA SER A 150 7.68 -14.88 2.72
C SER A 150 7.24 -13.43 2.87
N ILE A 151 7.03 -12.78 1.74
CA ILE A 151 6.52 -11.43 1.61
C ILE A 151 5.16 -11.55 0.95
N PHE A 152 4.14 -10.93 1.53
CA PHE A 152 2.80 -10.87 0.95
C PHE A 152 2.44 -9.40 0.73
N SER A 153 2.33 -8.97 -0.53
CA SER A 153 1.71 -7.70 -0.87
C SER A 153 0.22 -7.94 -1.15
N ALA A 154 -0.64 -7.17 -0.53
CA ALA A 154 -2.08 -7.41 -0.57
C ALA A 154 -2.89 -6.13 -0.70
N VAL A 155 -3.86 -6.15 -1.62
CA VAL A 155 -4.85 -5.08 -1.82
C VAL A 155 -6.23 -5.70 -2.02
N SER A 156 -7.29 -4.97 -1.69
CA SER A 156 -8.63 -5.30 -2.19
C SER A 156 -8.88 -4.56 -3.51
N PHE A 157 -9.62 -5.17 -4.42
CA PHE A 157 -10.12 -4.46 -5.61
C PHE A 157 -11.58 -4.07 -5.39
N TYR A 158 -11.86 -2.78 -5.48
CA TYR A 158 -13.20 -2.26 -5.24
C TYR A 158 -13.85 -1.64 -6.49
N LEU A 159 -13.17 -0.74 -7.18
CA LEU A 159 -13.55 -0.13 -8.46
C LEU A 159 -14.95 0.51 -8.48
N GLU A 160 -15.36 1.18 -7.40
CA GLU A 160 -16.65 1.86 -7.31
C GLU A 160 -16.55 3.36 -7.13
N GLY A 161 -17.52 4.04 -7.74
CA GLY A 161 -17.75 5.46 -7.50
C GLY A 161 -18.59 5.70 -6.24
N PHE A 162 -18.34 6.81 -5.57
CA PHE A 162 -19.15 7.26 -4.42
C PHE A 162 -20.62 7.55 -4.77
N SER A 163 -20.93 7.70 -6.07
CA SER A 163 -22.23 8.16 -6.57
C SER A 163 -23.26 7.06 -6.70
N TYR A 164 -22.89 5.79 -6.51
CA TYR A 164 -23.82 4.69 -6.71
C TYR A 164 -24.22 4.06 -5.37
N PRO A 165 -25.54 3.97 -5.07
CA PRO A 165 -26.02 3.25 -3.91
C PRO A 165 -25.57 1.79 -3.94
N ARG A 166 -25.28 1.21 -2.78
CA ARG A 166 -24.85 -0.19 -2.56
C ARG A 166 -25.69 -1.26 -3.27
N TYR A 167 -26.89 -0.92 -3.76
CA TYR A 167 -27.76 -1.82 -4.55
C TYR A 167 -27.12 -2.32 -5.83
N TYR A 168 -26.17 -1.58 -6.39
CA TYR A 168 -25.52 -1.94 -7.67
C TYR A 168 -24.34 -2.88 -7.49
N GLU A 169 -23.90 -3.16 -6.27
CA GLU A 169 -22.88 -4.17 -5.99
C GLU A 169 -23.27 -5.55 -6.56
N MET A 170 -24.56 -5.86 -6.59
CA MET A 170 -25.08 -7.10 -7.17
C MET A 170 -24.86 -7.23 -8.69
N TYR A 171 -24.55 -6.15 -9.38
CA TYR A 171 -24.41 -6.12 -10.84
C TYR A 171 -22.95 -5.98 -11.28
N ARG A 172 -22.00 -6.04 -10.34
CA ARG A 172 -20.59 -6.02 -10.70
C ARG A 172 -20.22 -7.31 -11.42
N CYS A 173 -19.74 -7.17 -12.63
CA CYS A 173 -19.08 -8.25 -13.34
C CYS A 173 -17.59 -8.01 -13.21
N MET A 174 -17.00 -8.45 -12.09
CA MET A 174 -15.57 -8.36 -11.84
C MET A 174 -15.00 -9.77 -11.71
N GLU A 175 -13.81 -9.97 -12.24
CA GLU A 175 -13.06 -11.22 -12.13
C GLU A 175 -11.57 -10.94 -12.00
N THR A 176 -10.88 -11.77 -11.23
CA THR A 176 -9.43 -11.71 -11.06
C THR A 176 -8.74 -12.86 -11.77
N ASP A 177 -7.58 -12.58 -12.33
CA ASP A 177 -6.68 -13.57 -12.88
C ASP A 177 -5.23 -13.15 -12.66
N TYR A 178 -4.31 -14.12 -12.63
CA TYR A 178 -2.89 -13.84 -12.65
C TYR A 178 -2.39 -13.83 -14.10
N ASP A 179 -1.59 -12.83 -14.41
CA ASP A 179 -0.95 -12.74 -15.72
C ASP A 179 0.58 -12.79 -15.58
N GLU A 180 1.20 -13.75 -16.27
CA GLU A 180 2.64 -14.01 -16.19
C GLU A 180 3.50 -12.85 -16.72
N LYS A 181 3.02 -12.12 -17.73
CA LYS A 181 3.75 -10.97 -18.30
C LYS A 181 3.60 -9.73 -17.42
N LEU A 182 2.43 -9.57 -16.81
CA LEU A 182 2.19 -8.55 -15.80
C LEU A 182 2.97 -8.84 -14.52
N LYS A 183 3.27 -10.11 -14.25
CA LYS A 183 3.78 -10.62 -12.96
C LYS A 183 2.86 -10.22 -11.81
N GLY A 184 1.56 -10.31 -12.02
CA GLY A 184 0.59 -9.75 -11.10
C GLY A 184 -0.83 -10.24 -11.28
N VAL A 185 -1.68 -9.85 -10.33
CA VAL A 185 -3.12 -10.09 -10.39
C VAL A 185 -3.79 -8.93 -11.09
N TYR A 186 -4.58 -9.25 -12.10
CA TYR A 186 -5.39 -8.32 -12.89
C TYR A 186 -6.86 -8.54 -12.60
N CYS A 187 -7.58 -7.48 -12.28
CA CYS A 187 -9.00 -7.48 -12.03
C CYS A 187 -9.74 -6.81 -13.19
N ARG A 188 -10.42 -7.60 -14.00
CA ARG A 188 -11.29 -7.09 -15.05
C ARG A 188 -12.60 -6.62 -14.44
N SER A 189 -13.05 -5.46 -14.88
CA SER A 189 -14.34 -4.92 -14.49
C SER A 189 -15.20 -4.65 -15.73
N ALA A 190 -16.43 -5.13 -15.71
CA ALA A 190 -17.44 -4.79 -16.71
C ALA A 190 -18.70 -4.32 -15.97
N HIS A 191 -19.00 -3.02 -16.05
CA HIS A 191 -20.22 -2.48 -15.46
C HIS A 191 -21.35 -2.52 -16.47
N PRO A 192 -22.42 -3.31 -16.26
CA PRO A 192 -23.46 -3.54 -17.26
C PRO A 192 -24.26 -2.28 -17.61
N PHE A 193 -24.38 -1.32 -16.68
CA PHE A 193 -25.12 -0.08 -16.88
C PHE A 193 -24.22 1.11 -17.26
N ALA A 194 -22.92 0.98 -17.20
CA ALA A 194 -21.96 1.99 -17.59
C ALA A 194 -20.80 1.37 -18.37
N PRO A 195 -21.06 0.81 -19.57
CA PRO A 195 -20.05 0.06 -20.33
C PRO A 195 -18.87 0.92 -20.81
N HIS A 196 -19.00 2.24 -20.74
CA HIS A 196 -17.94 3.20 -21.02
C HIS A 196 -17.02 3.45 -19.79
N LYS A 197 -17.40 2.98 -18.60
CA LYS A 197 -16.60 3.07 -17.36
C LYS A 197 -15.92 1.73 -17.11
N ARG A 198 -14.98 1.35 -17.95
CA ARG A 198 -14.20 0.12 -17.77
C ARG A 198 -12.89 0.47 -17.09
N TYR A 199 -12.87 0.34 -15.79
CA TYR A 199 -11.63 0.41 -15.04
C TYR A 199 -11.23 -1.01 -14.65
N ASN A 200 -10.04 -1.42 -15.10
CA ASN A 200 -9.44 -2.67 -14.68
C ASN A 200 -8.37 -2.33 -13.66
N ALA A 201 -8.36 -3.00 -12.51
CA ALA A 201 -7.31 -2.79 -11.51
C ALA A 201 -6.24 -3.87 -11.64
N PHE A 202 -5.04 -3.56 -11.15
CA PHE A 202 -3.96 -4.54 -11.09
C PHE A 202 -3.04 -4.29 -9.90
N LEU A 203 -2.48 -5.37 -9.39
CA LEU A 203 -1.32 -5.38 -8.50
C LEU A 203 -0.25 -6.21 -9.18
N ALA A 204 0.88 -5.60 -9.49
CA ALA A 204 2.01 -6.23 -10.15
C ALA A 204 3.30 -6.10 -9.35
N ALA A 205 4.28 -6.95 -9.62
CA ALA A 205 5.59 -6.90 -9.00
C ALA A 205 6.72 -6.92 -10.05
N SER A 206 7.92 -6.47 -9.66
CA SER A 206 9.12 -6.51 -10.51
C SER A 206 9.55 -7.93 -10.85
N GLU A 207 9.22 -8.90 -10.00
CA GLU A 207 9.55 -10.31 -10.16
C GLU A 207 8.27 -11.17 -10.15
N PRO A 208 8.27 -12.34 -10.80
CA PRO A 208 7.15 -13.28 -10.71
C PRO A 208 6.86 -13.67 -9.26
N ALA A 209 5.58 -13.74 -8.89
CA ALA A 209 5.18 -14.22 -7.59
C ALA A 209 5.45 -15.74 -7.47
N TYR A 210 5.83 -16.20 -6.28
CA TYR A 210 5.89 -17.62 -5.95
C TYR A 210 4.49 -18.26 -5.99
N ALA A 211 3.51 -17.53 -5.45
CA ALA A 211 2.09 -17.87 -5.46
C ALA A 211 1.27 -16.59 -5.34
N TYR A 212 -0.02 -16.66 -5.64
CA TYR A 212 -0.92 -15.52 -5.58
C TYR A 212 -2.32 -15.94 -5.10
N ASP A 213 -3.13 -14.95 -4.71
CA ASP A 213 -4.56 -15.10 -4.54
C ASP A 213 -5.32 -13.90 -5.11
N GLY A 214 -6.29 -14.18 -5.99
CA GLY A 214 -7.25 -13.23 -6.51
C GLY A 214 -8.54 -13.20 -5.68
N ASN A 215 -8.73 -14.21 -4.82
CA ASN A 215 -9.84 -14.36 -3.90
C ASN A 215 -9.37 -14.05 -2.47
N LEU A 216 -9.87 -12.96 -1.88
CA LEU A 216 -9.50 -12.58 -0.52
C LEU A 216 -10.03 -13.56 0.54
N GLU A 217 -11.09 -14.31 0.27
CA GLU A 217 -11.55 -15.35 1.19
C GLU A 217 -10.52 -16.50 1.28
N ALA A 218 -9.89 -16.88 0.16
CA ALA A 218 -8.82 -17.85 0.15
C ALA A 218 -7.61 -17.37 0.95
N PHE A 219 -7.25 -16.10 0.85
CA PHE A 219 -6.13 -15.49 1.57
C PHE A 219 -6.43 -15.25 3.06
N CYS A 220 -7.57 -14.59 3.34
CA CYS A 220 -7.93 -14.16 4.69
C CYS A 220 -8.55 -15.25 5.55
N GLY A 221 -9.09 -16.30 4.92
CA GLY A 221 -9.88 -17.35 5.57
C GLY A 221 -11.36 -17.02 5.68
N THR A 222 -12.18 -18.04 5.81
CA THR A 222 -13.62 -17.90 5.98
C THR A 222 -13.92 -17.48 7.41
N THR A 223 -14.29 -16.23 7.62
CA THR A 223 -14.80 -15.74 8.90
C THR A 223 -16.30 -15.51 8.80
N SER A 224 -17.02 -15.61 9.91
CA SER A 224 -18.45 -15.27 9.96
C SER A 224 -18.74 -13.81 9.61
N THR A 225 -17.71 -12.99 9.54
CA THR A 225 -17.74 -11.58 9.15
C THR A 225 -17.76 -11.37 7.64
N ILE A 226 -17.15 -12.27 6.86
CA ILE A 226 -17.11 -12.19 5.39
C ILE A 226 -18.50 -12.36 4.77
N THR A 227 -19.38 -13.10 5.43
CA THR A 227 -20.75 -13.33 4.95
C THR A 227 -21.68 -12.12 5.15
N ARG A 228 -21.21 -11.06 5.79
CA ARG A 228 -21.97 -9.81 5.95
C ARG A 228 -21.54 -8.84 4.85
N LEU A 229 -22.49 -8.35 4.10
CA LEU A 229 -22.33 -7.34 3.06
C LEU A 229 -21.72 -6.01 3.55
N ASP A 230 -21.64 -5.85 4.87
CA ASP A 230 -21.12 -4.68 5.59
C ASP A 230 -19.77 -4.94 6.29
N ALA A 231 -19.13 -6.11 6.08
CA ALA A 231 -17.80 -6.34 6.59
C ALA A 231 -16.79 -5.47 5.83
N SER A 232 -16.09 -4.60 6.56
CA SER A 232 -15.05 -3.79 5.97
C SER A 232 -13.87 -4.65 5.50
N ALA A 233 -13.25 -4.30 4.37
CA ALA A 233 -12.06 -5.03 3.89
C ALA A 233 -10.93 -4.97 4.91
N SER A 234 -10.80 -3.88 5.68
CA SER A 234 -9.82 -3.75 6.76
C SER A 234 -9.96 -4.84 7.82
N ALA A 235 -11.20 -5.29 8.11
CA ALA A 235 -11.42 -6.38 9.06
C ALA A 235 -10.92 -7.73 8.54
N LEU A 236 -10.99 -7.97 7.21
CA LEU A 236 -10.48 -9.17 6.57
C LEU A 236 -8.95 -9.26 6.68
N PHE A 237 -8.27 -8.14 6.49
CA PHE A 237 -6.82 -8.08 6.45
C PHE A 237 -6.14 -8.05 7.83
N GLN A 238 -6.89 -8.00 8.94
CA GLN A 238 -6.29 -7.94 10.27
C GLN A 238 -5.45 -9.16 10.61
N ARG A 239 -5.90 -10.36 10.25
CA ARG A 239 -5.20 -11.62 10.53
C ARG A 239 -5.42 -12.64 9.42
N PRO A 240 -4.84 -12.45 8.23
CA PRO A 240 -5.04 -13.36 7.12
C PRO A 240 -4.57 -14.79 7.46
N ASP A 241 -5.43 -15.77 7.23
CA ASP A 241 -5.16 -17.18 7.55
C ASP A 241 -3.89 -17.69 6.88
N ILE A 242 -3.66 -17.32 5.63
CA ILE A 242 -2.45 -17.68 4.87
C ILE A 242 -1.20 -17.23 5.61
N VAL A 243 -1.18 -15.98 6.08
CA VAL A 243 -0.02 -15.41 6.78
C VAL A 243 0.16 -16.07 8.15
N VAL A 244 -0.88 -16.01 9.00
CA VAL A 244 -0.76 -16.39 10.43
C VAL A 244 -0.73 -17.90 10.68
N LYS A 245 -1.28 -18.70 9.75
CA LYS A 245 -1.25 -20.18 9.83
C LYS A 245 -0.05 -20.80 9.09
N GLY A 246 0.87 -19.97 8.59
CA GLY A 246 2.09 -20.45 7.93
C GLY A 246 1.86 -21.14 6.58
N LYS A 247 0.74 -20.84 5.91
CA LYS A 247 0.37 -21.41 4.61
C LYS A 247 0.93 -20.59 3.45
N ASP A 248 0.85 -21.15 2.25
CA ASP A 248 1.13 -20.44 1.01
C ASP A 248 -0.19 -20.04 0.32
N CYS A 249 -0.13 -18.98 -0.51
CA CYS A 249 -1.24 -18.62 -1.38
C CYS A 249 -1.62 -19.80 -2.29
N THR A 250 -2.88 -19.86 -2.69
CA THR A 250 -3.50 -21.03 -3.31
C THR A 250 -3.65 -20.90 -4.82
N ASN A 251 -3.17 -19.80 -5.41
CA ASN A 251 -3.37 -19.43 -6.81
C ASN A 251 -4.86 -19.32 -7.18
N SER A 252 -5.63 -18.79 -6.22
CA SER A 252 -7.08 -18.66 -6.38
C SER A 252 -7.43 -17.52 -7.34
N LYS A 253 -8.56 -17.70 -8.03
CA LYS A 253 -9.24 -16.66 -8.81
C LYS A 253 -10.56 -16.35 -8.12
N ALA A 254 -11.08 -15.15 -8.35
CA ALA A 254 -12.39 -14.76 -7.85
C ALA A 254 -13.24 -14.14 -8.96
N ALA A 255 -14.55 -14.26 -8.80
CA ALA A 255 -15.52 -13.57 -9.62
C ALA A 255 -16.62 -13.02 -8.71
N LEU A 256 -17.11 -11.82 -9.02
CA LEU A 256 -18.22 -11.09 -8.40
C LEU A 256 -17.91 -10.47 -7.04
N PHE A 257 -17.43 -11.23 -6.05
CA PHE A 257 -17.28 -10.76 -4.67
C PHE A 257 -15.90 -11.07 -4.09
N ILE A 258 -15.49 -10.29 -3.10
CA ILE A 258 -14.30 -10.51 -2.25
C ILE A 258 -13.01 -10.61 -3.10
N LEU A 259 -12.90 -9.67 -4.06
CA LEU A 259 -11.80 -9.61 -5.00
C LEU A 259 -10.61 -8.89 -4.40
N GLY A 260 -9.43 -9.39 -4.68
CA GLY A 260 -8.19 -8.73 -4.30
C GLY A 260 -7.01 -9.16 -5.16
N GLY A 261 -5.90 -8.49 -4.93
CA GLY A 261 -4.61 -8.88 -5.47
C GLY A 261 -3.69 -9.22 -4.30
N VAL A 262 -3.26 -10.46 -4.21
CA VAL A 262 -2.25 -10.89 -3.26
C VAL A 262 -1.12 -11.57 -4.02
N LEU A 263 0.11 -11.10 -3.80
CA LEU A 263 1.32 -11.69 -4.38
C LEU A 263 2.23 -12.16 -3.23
N GLN A 264 2.57 -13.44 -3.24
CA GLN A 264 3.54 -14.02 -2.32
C GLN A 264 4.89 -14.18 -3.00
N HIS A 265 5.93 -13.60 -2.40
CA HIS A 265 7.32 -13.81 -2.81
C HIS A 265 8.07 -14.54 -1.71
N LYS A 266 8.87 -15.54 -2.06
CA LYS A 266 9.79 -16.21 -1.13
C LYS A 266 11.20 -15.77 -1.41
N ILE A 267 11.89 -15.29 -0.39
CA ILE A 267 13.27 -14.83 -0.48
C ILE A 267 14.16 -15.53 0.55
N VAL A 268 15.42 -15.64 0.22
CA VAL A 268 16.48 -16.12 1.11
C VAL A 268 17.50 -15.02 1.24
N LEU A 269 17.81 -14.61 2.46
CA LEU A 269 18.77 -13.56 2.75
C LEU A 269 19.93 -14.10 3.58
N GLN A 270 21.14 -14.01 3.06
CA GLN A 270 22.37 -14.23 3.83
C GLN A 270 22.58 -13.10 4.86
N PRO A 271 23.44 -13.28 5.87
CA PRO A 271 23.84 -12.20 6.75
C PRO A 271 24.34 -10.97 5.97
N GLY A 272 23.78 -9.80 6.26
CA GLY A 272 24.07 -8.53 5.59
C GLY A 272 23.42 -8.33 4.23
N GLU A 273 22.80 -9.36 3.66
CA GLU A 273 22.16 -9.28 2.34
C GLU A 273 20.85 -8.46 2.38
N GLU A 274 20.62 -7.70 1.30
CA GLU A 274 19.42 -6.90 1.08
C GLU A 274 18.74 -7.33 -0.22
N LYS A 275 17.42 -7.42 -0.20
CA LYS A 275 16.57 -7.63 -1.38
C LYS A 275 15.67 -6.43 -1.56
N GLU A 276 15.55 -5.98 -2.80
CA GLU A 276 14.60 -4.95 -3.21
C GLU A 276 13.55 -5.55 -4.15
N LEU A 277 12.28 -5.18 -3.93
CA LEU A 277 11.15 -5.50 -4.79
C LEU A 277 10.36 -4.23 -5.09
N GLN A 278 9.93 -4.09 -6.34
CA GLN A 278 9.00 -3.04 -6.75
C GLN A 278 7.60 -3.64 -6.90
N PHE A 279 6.58 -2.86 -6.51
CA PHE A 279 5.19 -3.19 -6.76
C PHE A 279 4.50 -2.00 -7.40
N VAL A 280 3.50 -2.28 -8.21
CA VAL A 280 2.64 -1.26 -8.83
C VAL A 280 1.19 -1.64 -8.58
N PHE A 281 0.44 -0.74 -7.97
CA PHE A 281 -1.00 -0.86 -7.80
C PHE A 281 -1.68 0.27 -8.57
N GLY A 282 -2.61 -0.07 -9.45
CA GLY A 282 -3.22 0.94 -10.30
C GLY A 282 -4.43 0.44 -11.06
N ILE A 283 -4.92 1.31 -11.95
CA ILE A 283 -5.95 1.01 -12.94
C ILE A 283 -5.41 1.20 -14.35
N SER A 284 -6.04 0.52 -15.30
CA SER A 284 -5.73 0.60 -16.74
C SER A 284 -6.98 0.37 -17.58
N GLU A 285 -6.96 0.79 -18.83
CA GLU A 285 -8.02 0.50 -19.77
C GLU A 285 -7.92 -0.92 -20.35
N SER A 286 -6.69 -1.47 -20.38
CA SER A 286 -6.43 -2.80 -20.93
C SER A 286 -5.34 -3.53 -20.15
N LEU A 287 -5.27 -4.85 -20.34
CA LEU A 287 -4.19 -5.68 -19.78
C LEU A 287 -2.82 -5.32 -20.39
N GLU A 288 -2.81 -4.94 -21.65
CA GLU A 288 -1.57 -4.51 -22.35
C GLU A 288 -1.00 -3.25 -21.73
N GLU A 289 -1.84 -2.29 -21.40
CA GLU A 289 -1.42 -1.08 -20.70
C GLU A 289 -0.90 -1.40 -19.29
N ALA A 290 -1.60 -2.25 -18.53
CA ALA A 290 -1.13 -2.70 -17.22
C ALA A 290 0.25 -3.37 -17.30
N ARG A 291 0.49 -4.21 -18.31
CA ARG A 291 1.79 -4.84 -18.56
C ARG A 291 2.88 -3.81 -18.86
N ALA A 292 2.58 -2.82 -19.70
CA ALA A 292 3.52 -1.74 -20.04
C ALA A 292 3.91 -0.90 -18.82
N VAL A 293 2.94 -0.57 -17.97
CA VAL A 293 3.16 0.13 -16.71
C VAL A 293 4.01 -0.73 -15.75
N SER A 294 3.70 -2.01 -15.58
CA SER A 294 4.48 -2.92 -14.75
C SER A 294 5.92 -3.05 -15.24
N GLU A 295 6.15 -3.17 -16.54
CA GLU A 295 7.49 -3.24 -17.12
C GLU A 295 8.28 -1.97 -16.87
N LYS A 296 7.68 -0.79 -17.07
CA LYS A 296 8.30 0.52 -16.77
C LYS A 296 8.84 0.59 -15.35
N PHE A 297 8.08 0.10 -14.37
CA PHE A 297 8.43 0.16 -12.96
C PHE A 297 9.09 -1.12 -12.41
N SER A 298 9.45 -2.06 -13.26
CA SER A 298 10.20 -3.25 -12.83
C SER A 298 11.69 -2.97 -12.55
N ASN A 299 12.21 -1.84 -13.02
CA ASN A 299 13.61 -1.44 -12.90
C ASN A 299 13.77 -0.33 -11.83
N SER A 300 14.60 -0.57 -10.82
CA SER A 300 14.85 0.39 -9.72
C SER A 300 15.33 1.75 -10.22
N ALA A 301 16.18 1.82 -11.24
CA ALA A 301 16.66 3.10 -11.76
C ALA A 301 15.54 3.91 -12.44
N ALA A 302 14.59 3.24 -13.11
CA ALA A 302 13.43 3.89 -13.67
C ALA A 302 12.48 4.40 -12.55
N VAL A 303 12.32 3.61 -11.49
CA VAL A 303 11.53 3.99 -10.31
C VAL A 303 12.11 5.22 -9.62
N GLU A 304 13.43 5.26 -9.38
CA GLU A 304 14.09 6.42 -8.76
C GLU A 304 13.95 7.68 -9.62
N LYS A 305 14.09 7.56 -10.94
CA LYS A 305 13.92 8.68 -11.86
C LYS A 305 12.50 9.25 -11.85
N GLU A 306 11.49 8.39 -11.81
CA GLU A 306 10.09 8.84 -11.76
C GLU A 306 9.72 9.42 -10.38
N LEU A 307 10.33 8.90 -9.30
CA LEU A 307 10.21 9.50 -7.97
C LEU A 307 10.81 10.90 -7.94
N GLU A 308 12.04 11.09 -8.44
CA GLU A 308 12.71 12.39 -8.49
C GLU A 308 11.87 13.43 -9.27
N LYS A 309 11.27 13.02 -10.38
CA LYS A 309 10.34 13.87 -11.14
C LYS A 309 9.13 14.27 -10.29
N ALA A 310 8.48 13.30 -9.66
CA ALA A 310 7.29 13.55 -8.83
C ALA A 310 7.62 14.49 -7.67
N GLU A 311 8.71 14.26 -6.94
CA GLU A 311 9.15 15.12 -5.84
C GLU A 311 9.49 16.55 -6.32
N THR A 312 10.19 16.69 -7.44
CA THR A 312 10.53 17.99 -8.04
C THR A 312 9.27 18.74 -8.45
N HIS A 313 8.35 18.08 -9.14
CA HIS A 313 7.07 18.67 -9.57
C HIS A 313 6.26 19.22 -8.39
N TYR A 314 6.14 18.45 -7.31
CA TYR A 314 5.43 18.91 -6.12
C TYR A 314 6.14 20.05 -5.40
N LEU A 315 7.47 19.96 -5.26
CA LEU A 315 8.25 21.03 -4.63
C LEU A 315 8.10 22.36 -5.37
N GLU A 316 8.11 22.35 -6.69
CA GLU A 316 7.90 23.55 -7.51
C GLU A 316 6.50 24.14 -7.30
N LYS A 317 5.46 23.31 -7.26
CA LYS A 317 4.09 23.73 -6.98
C LYS A 317 3.93 24.36 -5.60
N TYR A 318 4.44 23.71 -4.56
CA TYR A 318 4.33 24.22 -3.19
C TYR A 318 5.13 25.50 -2.96
N ARG A 319 6.27 25.65 -3.62
CA ARG A 319 7.08 26.88 -3.56
C ARG A 319 6.44 28.09 -4.22
N SER A 320 5.37 27.93 -4.99
CA SER A 320 4.64 29.04 -5.61
C SER A 320 3.93 29.95 -4.59
N LEU A 321 3.73 29.47 -3.36
CA LEU A 321 3.16 30.22 -2.25
C LEU A 321 4.07 30.10 -1.02
N THR A 322 4.70 31.21 -0.61
CA THR A 322 5.46 31.28 0.65
C THR A 322 4.69 32.16 1.63
N VAL A 323 4.47 31.66 2.83
CA VAL A 323 3.80 32.39 3.91
C VAL A 323 4.80 32.57 5.06
N GLU A 324 5.11 33.84 5.37
CA GLU A 324 5.90 34.20 6.54
C GLU A 324 4.97 34.72 7.65
N THR A 325 5.02 34.11 8.83
CA THR A 325 4.26 34.55 9.99
C THR A 325 5.19 34.75 11.19
N PRO A 326 4.88 35.69 12.12
CA PRO A 326 5.65 35.87 13.35
C PRO A 326 5.49 34.69 14.32
N ASP A 327 4.52 33.82 14.12
CA ASP A 327 4.24 32.67 14.95
C ASP A 327 4.63 31.37 14.21
N GLU A 328 5.75 30.81 14.59
CA GLU A 328 6.25 29.53 14.02
C GLU A 328 5.25 28.38 14.16
N LYS A 329 4.27 28.45 15.06
CA LYS A 329 3.21 27.45 15.23
C LYS A 329 2.09 27.54 14.21
N SER A 330 2.01 28.63 13.45
CA SER A 330 0.95 28.88 12.46
C SER A 330 1.25 28.29 11.08
N ILE A 331 2.43 27.71 10.87
CA ILE A 331 2.89 27.15 9.58
C ILE A 331 2.70 25.64 9.51
N THR A 332 2.12 25.03 10.53
CA THR A 332 1.88 23.57 10.62
C THR A 332 0.45 23.17 10.29
#